data_66e196e65088c6ab3566dd037e37a7e3
#
_entry.id   66e196e65088c6ab3566dd037e37a7e3
#
_cell.length_a   1.000
_cell.length_b   1.000
_cell.length_c   1.000
_cell.angle_alpha   90.00
_cell.angle_beta   90.00
_cell.angle_gamma   90.00
#
_symmetry.space_group_name_H-M   'P 1'
#
loop_
_entity.id
_entity.type
_entity.pdbx_description
1 polymer ?
#
loop_
_entity_poly.entity_id
_entity_poly.type
_entity_poly.pdbx_seq_one_letter_code
_entity_poly.pdbx_strand_id
1 'polypeptide(L)' 'MFIVKKLGKNGMWNAVSLIDEDGFFRGEAKFDSKKEALDYLVEYKRRSKNQEQELRVFSEPLG' A
#
# COMPACT_ATOMS: atom_id res chain seq x y z
N MET A 1 4.87 -12.40 2.81
CA MET A 1 3.98 -11.49 2.07
C MET A 1 4.38 -10.04 2.31
N PHE A 2 4.20 -9.19 1.33
CA PHE A 2 4.58 -7.78 1.44
C PHE A 2 3.33 -6.90 1.39
N ILE A 3 3.26 -5.94 2.30
CA ILE A 3 2.09 -5.07 2.41
C ILE A 3 2.52 -3.61 2.29
N VAL A 4 1.76 -2.82 1.53
CA VAL A 4 2.01 -1.38 1.40
C VAL A 4 1.24 -0.66 2.49
N LYS A 5 1.94 0.15 3.27
CA LYS A 5 1.34 0.93 4.36
C LYS A 5 1.62 2.41 4.18
N LYS A 6 0.72 3.22 4.70
CA LYS A 6 0.86 4.68 4.72
C LYS A 6 0.95 5.16 6.16
N LEU A 7 1.71 6.24 6.36
CA LEU A 7 1.83 6.86 7.67
C LEU A 7 0.64 7.79 7.89
N GLY A 8 -0.14 7.51 8.92
CA GLY A 8 -1.28 8.34 9.28
C GLY A 8 -0.88 9.56 10.11
N LYS A 9 -1.82 10.48 10.28
CA LYS A 9 -1.59 11.71 11.05
C LYS A 9 -1.27 11.44 12.51
N ASN A 10 -1.71 10.29 13.03
CA ASN A 10 -1.44 9.88 14.40
C ASN A 10 -0.09 9.18 14.58
N GLY A 11 0.73 9.13 13.51
CA GLY A 11 2.03 8.48 13.56
C GLY A 11 1.98 6.97 13.39
N MET A 12 0.81 6.40 13.12
CA MET A 12 0.67 4.96 12.94
C MET A 12 0.65 4.57 11.47
N TRP A 13 1.25 3.41 11.17
CA TRP A 13 1.25 2.86 9.83
C TRP A 13 -0.02 2.05 9.60
N ASN A 14 -0.75 2.40 8.55
CA ASN A 14 -2.00 1.73 8.19
C ASN A 14 -1.90 1.14 6.79
N ALA A 15 -2.47 -0.05 6.59
CA ALA A 15 -2.46 -0.70 5.29
C ALA A 15 -3.25 0.11 4.27
N VAL A 16 -2.68 0.22 3.07
CA VAL A 16 -3.36 0.88 1.95
C VAL A 16 -4.43 -0.07 1.42
N SER A 17 -5.58 0.49 1.05
CA SER A 17 -6.66 -0.29 0.45
C SER A 17 -6.36 -0.60 -0.99
N LEU A 18 -6.56 -1.86 -1.39
CA LEU A 18 -6.44 -2.28 -2.78
C LEU A 18 -7.79 -2.09 -3.46
N ILE A 19 -7.84 -1.19 -4.43
CA ILE A 19 -9.06 -0.90 -5.18
C ILE A 19 -8.82 -1.33 -6.63
N ASP A 20 -9.73 -2.15 -7.18
CA ASP A 20 -9.59 -2.62 -8.54
C ASP A 20 -10.06 -1.58 -9.56
N GLU A 21 -10.00 -1.92 -10.85
CA GLU A 21 -10.35 -1.00 -11.94
C GLU A 21 -11.82 -0.56 -11.90
N ASP A 22 -12.68 -1.39 -11.33
CA ASP A 22 -14.09 -1.09 -11.18
C ASP A 22 -14.41 -0.27 -9.94
N GLY A 23 -13.40 0.02 -9.13
CA GLY A 23 -13.55 0.80 -7.90
C GLY A 23 -13.97 0.00 -6.69
N PHE A 24 -13.98 -1.32 -6.78
CA PHE A 24 -14.35 -2.18 -5.66
C PHE A 24 -13.17 -2.42 -4.72
N PHE A 25 -13.45 -2.39 -3.43
CA PHE A 25 -12.48 -2.68 -2.39
C PHE A 25 -12.12 -4.17 -2.39
N ARG A 26 -10.83 -4.47 -2.49
CA ARG A 26 -10.31 -5.83 -2.53
C ARG A 26 -9.50 -6.20 -1.28
N GLY A 27 -9.62 -5.42 -0.23
CA GLY A 27 -8.88 -5.65 1.00
C GLY A 27 -7.60 -4.84 1.07
N GLU A 28 -6.65 -5.32 1.87
CA GLU A 28 -5.37 -4.64 2.04
C GLU A 28 -4.45 -4.93 0.86
N ALA A 29 -3.58 -3.97 0.53
CA ALA A 29 -2.63 -4.11 -0.57
C ALA A 29 -1.48 -5.03 -0.18
N LYS A 30 -1.69 -6.34 -0.35
CA LYS A 30 -0.72 -7.39 -0.04
C LYS A 30 -0.24 -8.05 -1.32
N PHE A 31 1.05 -8.34 -1.38
CA PHE A 31 1.68 -8.90 -2.58
C PHE A 31 2.64 -10.01 -2.20
N ASP A 32 2.84 -10.97 -3.11
CA ASP A 32 3.73 -12.09 -2.88
C ASP A 32 5.20 -11.72 -3.01
N SER A 33 5.52 -10.68 -3.79
CA SER A 33 6.88 -10.24 -3.97
C SER A 33 7.03 -8.76 -3.61
N LYS A 34 8.24 -8.42 -3.16
CA LYS A 34 8.57 -7.03 -2.83
C LYS A 34 8.48 -6.13 -4.06
N LYS A 35 8.87 -6.65 -5.23
CA LYS A 35 8.80 -5.91 -6.48
C LYS A 35 7.38 -5.47 -6.81
N GLU A 36 6.42 -6.39 -6.68
CA GLU A 36 5.01 -6.08 -6.92
C GLU A 36 4.51 -5.02 -5.95
N ALA A 37 4.89 -5.14 -4.68
CA ALA A 37 4.50 -4.16 -3.66
C ALA A 37 5.07 -2.78 -3.96
N LEU A 38 6.34 -2.72 -4.38
CA LEU A 38 6.98 -1.45 -4.74
C LEU A 38 6.35 -0.83 -5.97
N ASP A 39 6.02 -1.64 -6.98
CA ASP A 39 5.35 -1.16 -8.18
C ASP A 39 3.99 -0.57 -7.84
N TYR A 40 3.25 -1.23 -6.98
CA TYR A 40 1.96 -0.72 -6.51
C TYR A 40 2.11 0.58 -5.72
N LEU A 41 3.12 0.65 -4.86
CA LEU A 41 3.40 1.84 -4.07
C LEU A 41 3.66 3.05 -4.97
N VAL A 42 4.46 2.87 -6.03
CA VAL A 42 4.77 3.93 -6.98
C VAL A 42 3.50 4.39 -7.70
N GLU A 43 2.66 3.45 -8.15
CA GLU A 43 1.40 3.77 -8.81
C GLU A 43 0.43 4.49 -7.88
N TYR A 44 0.34 4.03 -6.64
CA TYR A 44 -0.52 4.67 -5.65
C TYR A 44 -0.09 6.11 -5.39
N LYS A 45 1.21 6.32 -5.22
CA LYS A 45 1.76 7.66 -4.97
C LYS A 45 1.52 8.58 -6.17
N ARG A 46 1.64 8.04 -7.38
CA ARG A 46 1.40 8.80 -8.61
C ARG A 46 -0.05 9.25 -8.73
N ARG A 47 -0.99 8.38 -8.35
CA ARG A 47 -2.43 8.66 -8.42
C ARG A 47 -2.91 9.52 -7.26
N SER A 48 -2.20 9.48 -6.13
CA SER A 48 -2.55 10.26 -4.96
C SER A 48 -2.27 11.74 -5.17
N LYS A 49 -3.20 12.58 -4.75
CA LYS A 49 -3.01 14.03 -4.80
C LYS A 49 -2.12 14.51 -3.67
N ASN A 50 -1.95 13.69 -2.64
CA ASN A 50 -1.12 14.03 -1.48
C ASN A 50 0.29 13.49 -1.66
N GLN A 51 1.16 14.29 -2.29
CA GLN A 51 2.54 13.92 -2.55
C GLN A 51 3.39 13.84 -1.28
N GLU A 52 2.89 14.40 -0.18
CA GLU A 52 3.61 14.40 1.09
C GLU A 52 3.38 13.14 1.91
N GLN A 53 2.41 12.32 1.51
CA GLN A 53 2.10 11.10 2.24
C GLN A 53 3.26 10.11 2.15
N GLU A 54 3.73 9.65 3.30
CA GLU A 54 4.80 8.66 3.35
C GLU A 54 4.24 7.26 3.20
N LEU A 55 4.84 6.49 2.30
CA LEU A 55 4.43 5.12 1.99
C LEU A 55 5.64 4.21 2.13
N ARG A 56 5.41 3.00 2.67
CA ARG A 56 6.46 1.98 2.81
C ARG A 56 5.90 0.59 2.59
N VAL A 57 6.80 -0.30 2.18
CA VAL A 57 6.49 -1.73 2.06
C VAL A 57 6.97 -2.43 3.33
N PHE A 58 6.08 -3.18 3.97
CA PHE A 58 6.41 -3.99 5.14
C PHE A 58 6.34 -5.45 4.77
N SER A 59 7.26 -6.23 5.33
CA SER A 59 7.26 -7.68 5.17
C SER A 59 6.47 -8.29 6.32
N GLU A 60 5.47 -9.12 5.98
CA GLU A 60 4.70 -9.87 6.97
C GLU A 60 5.10 -11.34 6.91
N PRO A 61 5.30 -12.00 8.04
CA PRO A 61 5.54 -13.43 8.03
C PRO A 61 4.31 -14.17 7.55
N LEU A 62 4.55 -15.24 6.79
CA LEU A 62 3.49 -16.17 6.40
C LEU A 62 3.10 -16.95 7.66
N GLY A 63 2.00 -16.57 8.25
CA GLY A 63 1.59 -17.21 9.47
C GLY A 63 0.28 -17.91 9.39
#